data_515dc6aa0fc5d59846db21204102ff49
#
_entry.id   515dc6aa0fc5d59846db21204102ff49
#
_cell.length_a   1.000
_cell.length_b   1.000
_cell.length_c   1.000
_cell.angle_alpha   90.00
_cell.angle_beta   90.00
_cell.angle_gamma   90.00
#
_symmetry.space_group_name_H-M   'P 1'
#
loop_
_entity.id
_entity.type
_entity.pdbx_description
1 polymer ?
#
loop_
_entity_poly.entity_id
_entity_poly.type
_entity_poly.pdbx_seq_one_letter_code
_entity_poly.pdbx_strand_id
1 'polypeptide(L)'
;MTEDRTHSPDPAARPAPAPETPHTHTHVQEFFGARAAAWDAKFPDDGPAFAAAVAEFGLRPGDRVLDAGCGTGRALPALRSAVGPEGTVLGADLTPQMLDAARQAGRDAQGTLLLADAARLPLRAAALDAVFASGLIAHLPAPAAGLRELARVVRAGGRLALFHPVGRAALAARQGRELTPDDLRAEHNLRPLLAGSGWELVSYAYLDNRFLAVAVRRR
;
A
#
# COMPACT_ATOMS: atom_id res chain seq x y z
N MET A 1 50.72 -9.94 -43.27
CA MET A 1 50.69 -10.21 -41.86
C MET A 1 49.60 -9.30 -41.27
N THR A 2 48.39 -9.83 -41.16
CA THR A 2 47.20 -9.15 -40.61
C THR A 2 46.94 -9.78 -39.28
N GLU A 3 47.14 -9.00 -38.18
CA GLU A 3 46.84 -9.45 -36.80
C GLU A 3 45.34 -9.43 -36.56
N ASP A 4 44.80 -10.62 -36.34
CA ASP A 4 43.45 -10.86 -35.89
C ASP A 4 43.37 -10.51 -34.39
N ARG A 5 42.69 -9.41 -34.01
CA ARG A 5 42.38 -9.06 -32.63
C ARG A 5 41.07 -9.74 -32.24
N THR A 6 41.18 -10.91 -31.65
CA THR A 6 40.08 -11.54 -30.97
C THR A 6 39.63 -10.67 -29.77
N HIS A 7 38.43 -10.13 -29.87
CA HIS A 7 37.77 -9.36 -28.82
C HIS A 7 37.22 -10.34 -27.78
N SER A 8 37.89 -10.41 -26.63
CA SER A 8 37.35 -11.16 -25.45
C SER A 8 36.19 -10.38 -24.84
N PRO A 9 35.07 -11.00 -24.50
CA PRO A 9 33.97 -10.32 -23.85
C PRO A 9 34.33 -9.95 -22.40
N ASP A 10 33.97 -8.73 -22.00
CA ASP A 10 34.13 -8.19 -20.65
C ASP A 10 33.31 -9.01 -19.65
N PRO A 11 33.92 -9.62 -18.60
CA PRO A 11 33.23 -10.43 -17.61
C PRO A 11 32.37 -9.62 -16.61
N ALA A 12 32.29 -8.29 -16.74
CA ALA A 12 31.61 -7.39 -15.81
C ALA A 12 30.21 -6.91 -16.28
N ALA A 13 29.70 -7.38 -17.41
CA ALA A 13 28.35 -7.02 -17.84
C ALA A 13 27.31 -7.72 -16.95
N ARG A 14 26.85 -7.02 -15.89
CA ARG A 14 25.67 -7.42 -15.11
C ARG A 14 24.48 -7.54 -16.06
N PRO A 15 23.70 -8.64 -16.01
CA PRO A 15 22.49 -8.74 -16.81
C PRO A 15 21.56 -7.57 -16.48
N ALA A 16 20.99 -6.95 -17.51
CA ALA A 16 19.97 -5.93 -17.36
C ALA A 16 18.83 -6.48 -16.49
N PRO A 17 18.24 -5.67 -15.57
CA PRO A 17 17.11 -6.11 -14.80
C PRO A 17 16.01 -6.57 -15.75
N ALA A 18 15.43 -7.75 -15.46
CA ALA A 18 14.31 -8.26 -16.22
C ALA A 18 13.18 -7.20 -16.22
N PRO A 19 12.44 -7.02 -17.35
CA PRO A 19 11.34 -6.10 -17.40
C PRO A 19 10.35 -6.45 -16.29
N GLU A 20 9.91 -5.42 -15.52
CA GLU A 20 8.91 -5.61 -14.46
C GLU A 20 7.67 -6.22 -15.11
N THR A 21 7.33 -7.44 -14.68
CA THR A 21 6.12 -8.14 -15.15
C THR A 21 4.92 -7.25 -14.77
N PRO A 22 3.98 -6.96 -15.69
CA PRO A 22 2.83 -6.14 -15.34
C PRO A 22 2.11 -6.77 -14.14
N HIS A 23 1.82 -5.95 -13.11
CA HIS A 23 1.09 -6.37 -11.92
C HIS A 23 -0.35 -6.75 -12.30
N THR A 24 -0.54 -7.97 -12.78
CA THR A 24 -1.88 -8.53 -12.97
C THR A 24 -2.42 -8.98 -11.61
N HIS A 25 -3.75 -9.02 -11.45
CA HIS A 25 -4.38 -9.55 -10.22
C HIS A 25 -3.88 -10.95 -9.87
N THR A 26 -3.73 -11.83 -10.86
CA THR A 26 -3.20 -13.19 -10.68
C THR A 26 -1.79 -13.17 -10.11
N HIS A 27 -0.89 -12.36 -10.68
CA HIS A 27 0.48 -12.26 -10.19
C HIS A 27 0.54 -11.73 -8.74
N VAL A 28 -0.27 -10.72 -8.41
CA VAL A 28 -0.38 -10.18 -7.05
C VAL A 28 -0.85 -11.25 -6.08
N GLN A 29 -1.92 -11.99 -6.42
CA GLN A 29 -2.47 -13.07 -5.59
C GLN A 29 -1.46 -14.21 -5.38
N GLU A 30 -0.77 -14.66 -6.43
CA GLU A 30 0.26 -15.71 -6.35
C GLU A 30 1.44 -15.26 -5.46
N PHE A 31 1.93 -14.04 -5.69
CA PHE A 31 3.07 -13.49 -4.94
C PHE A 31 2.77 -13.40 -3.44
N PHE A 32 1.63 -12.82 -3.07
CA PHE A 32 1.26 -12.62 -1.67
C PHE A 32 0.72 -13.91 -1.05
N GLY A 33 -0.04 -14.71 -1.79
CA GLY A 33 -0.57 -15.98 -1.31
C GLY A 33 0.51 -16.95 -0.86
N ALA A 34 1.57 -17.09 -1.64
CA ALA A 34 2.72 -17.95 -1.29
C ALA A 34 3.49 -17.49 -0.04
N ARG A 35 3.31 -16.23 0.39
CA ARG A 35 4.05 -15.60 1.50
C ARG A 35 3.20 -15.34 2.74
N ALA A 36 1.90 -15.49 2.66
CA ALA A 36 0.95 -15.08 3.69
C ALA A 36 1.25 -15.72 5.06
N ALA A 37 1.49 -17.03 5.11
CA ALA A 37 1.74 -17.76 6.35
C ALA A 37 2.99 -17.30 7.13
N ALA A 38 4.01 -16.80 6.41
CA ALA A 38 5.27 -16.34 7.02
C ALA A 38 5.36 -14.80 7.08
N TRP A 39 4.31 -14.09 6.66
CA TRP A 39 4.38 -12.64 6.48
C TRP A 39 4.71 -11.90 7.78
N ASP A 40 3.98 -12.18 8.84
CA ASP A 40 4.15 -11.51 10.13
C ASP A 40 5.48 -11.85 10.80
N ALA A 41 5.93 -13.10 10.68
CA ALA A 41 7.23 -13.52 11.20
C ALA A 41 8.41 -12.80 10.48
N LYS A 42 8.21 -12.42 9.22
CA LYS A 42 9.20 -11.67 8.44
C LYS A 42 9.32 -10.20 8.86
N PHE A 43 8.27 -9.64 9.47
CA PHE A 43 8.18 -8.22 9.82
C PHE A 43 7.65 -8.01 11.25
N PRO A 44 8.30 -8.58 12.29
CA PRO A 44 7.74 -8.62 13.66
C PRO A 44 7.59 -7.23 14.27
N ASP A 45 8.44 -6.28 13.90
CA ASP A 45 8.62 -4.99 14.60
C ASP A 45 7.85 -3.82 13.98
N ASP A 46 7.01 -4.05 12.95
CA ASP A 46 6.30 -2.96 12.27
C ASP A 46 5.09 -2.41 13.05
N GLY A 47 4.60 -3.09 14.08
CA GLY A 47 3.44 -2.68 14.87
C GLY A 47 3.48 -1.22 15.34
N PRO A 48 4.56 -0.77 15.98
CA PRO A 48 4.72 0.63 16.40
C PRO A 48 4.66 1.63 15.24
N ALA A 49 5.18 1.27 14.05
CA ALA A 49 5.15 2.13 12.88
C ALA A 49 3.72 2.30 12.35
N PHE A 50 2.90 1.23 12.34
CA PHE A 50 1.48 1.31 12.01
C PHE A 50 0.72 2.19 13.01
N ALA A 51 0.93 2.00 14.31
CA ALA A 51 0.28 2.79 15.35
C ALA A 51 0.61 4.28 15.22
N ALA A 52 1.88 4.64 14.99
CA ALA A 52 2.30 6.01 14.78
C ALA A 52 1.69 6.62 13.51
N ALA A 53 1.65 5.88 12.40
CA ALA A 53 1.05 6.35 11.16
C ALA A 53 -0.46 6.57 11.29
N VAL A 54 -1.19 5.68 11.98
CA VAL A 54 -2.62 5.83 12.25
C VAL A 54 -2.90 7.02 13.15
N ALA A 55 -2.08 7.26 14.18
CA ALA A 55 -2.20 8.44 15.05
C ALA A 55 -2.01 9.75 14.25
N GLU A 56 -1.01 9.80 13.38
CA GLU A 56 -0.73 10.96 12.51
C GLU A 56 -1.81 11.14 11.42
N PHE A 57 -2.41 10.05 10.96
CA PHE A 57 -3.53 10.08 10.00
C PHE A 57 -4.73 10.85 10.55
N GLY A 58 -4.95 10.83 11.88
CA GLY A 58 -5.91 11.67 12.57
C GLY A 58 -7.37 11.27 12.32
N LEU A 59 -7.66 9.98 12.48
CA LEU A 59 -9.04 9.46 12.54
C LEU A 59 -9.76 10.00 13.78
N ARG A 60 -11.08 10.03 13.71
CA ARG A 60 -11.95 10.47 14.82
C ARG A 60 -12.74 9.29 15.38
N PRO A 61 -13.06 9.28 16.67
CA PRO A 61 -14.02 8.34 17.21
C PRO A 61 -15.31 8.34 16.38
N GLY A 62 -15.81 7.15 16.05
CA GLY A 62 -16.99 6.96 15.21
C GLY A 62 -16.74 6.94 13.70
N ASP A 63 -15.54 7.24 13.21
CA ASP A 63 -15.23 7.17 11.78
C ASP A 63 -15.38 5.75 11.23
N ARG A 64 -15.79 5.68 9.95
CA ARG A 64 -15.83 4.44 9.15
C ARG A 64 -14.57 4.40 8.28
N VAL A 65 -13.66 3.51 8.60
CA VAL A 65 -12.35 3.40 7.92
C VAL A 65 -12.19 2.06 7.22
N LEU A 66 -11.60 2.09 6.04
CA LEU A 66 -11.15 0.91 5.29
C LEU A 66 -9.63 0.84 5.32
N ASP A 67 -9.08 -0.33 5.68
CA ASP A 67 -7.71 -0.72 5.36
C ASP A 67 -7.71 -1.40 3.98
N ALA A 68 -7.28 -0.67 2.95
CA ALA A 68 -7.27 -1.15 1.58
C ALA A 68 -5.93 -1.86 1.27
N GLY A 69 -6.00 -3.12 0.84
CA GLY A 69 -4.86 -4.01 0.76
C GLY A 69 -4.36 -4.37 2.15
N CYS A 70 -5.27 -4.80 3.04
CA CYS A 70 -4.97 -4.99 4.47
C CYS A 70 -3.98 -6.13 4.75
N GLY A 71 -3.74 -7.03 3.77
CA GLY A 71 -2.88 -8.17 3.94
C GLY A 71 -3.29 -9.03 5.15
N THR A 72 -2.34 -9.29 6.03
CA THR A 72 -2.59 -9.99 7.30
C THR A 72 -3.29 -9.12 8.36
N GLY A 73 -3.75 -7.90 8.04
CA GLY A 73 -4.53 -7.04 8.93
C GLY A 73 -3.72 -6.29 9.99
N ARG A 74 -2.46 -5.99 9.74
CA ARG A 74 -1.53 -5.39 10.73
C ARG A 74 -1.93 -3.97 11.18
N ALA A 75 -2.65 -3.21 10.35
CA ALA A 75 -3.16 -1.89 10.72
C ALA A 75 -4.46 -1.95 11.54
N LEU A 76 -5.23 -3.05 11.45
CA LEU A 76 -6.57 -3.13 12.03
C LEU A 76 -6.63 -2.83 13.53
N PRO A 77 -5.71 -3.32 14.39
CA PRO A 77 -5.72 -2.99 15.82
C PRO A 77 -5.58 -1.48 16.08
N ALA A 78 -4.66 -0.81 15.37
CA ALA A 78 -4.44 0.62 15.52
C ALA A 78 -5.64 1.43 14.99
N LEU A 79 -6.22 1.03 13.85
CA LEU A 79 -7.43 1.64 13.29
C LEU A 79 -8.61 1.50 14.24
N ARG A 80 -8.83 0.31 14.81
CA ARG A 80 -9.89 0.05 15.80
C ARG A 80 -9.72 0.92 17.04
N SER A 81 -8.50 1.03 17.55
CA SER A 81 -8.19 1.90 18.68
C SER A 81 -8.49 3.37 18.38
N ALA A 82 -8.19 3.83 17.17
CA ALA A 82 -8.39 5.22 16.78
C ALA A 82 -9.87 5.59 16.59
N VAL A 83 -10.68 4.72 15.97
CA VAL A 83 -12.10 5.00 15.72
C VAL A 83 -13.00 4.63 16.91
N GLY A 84 -12.50 3.86 17.87
CA GLY A 84 -13.25 3.44 19.06
C GLY A 84 -14.40 2.45 18.76
N PRO A 85 -15.21 2.09 19.77
CA PRO A 85 -16.24 1.07 19.63
C PRO A 85 -17.36 1.47 18.67
N GLU A 86 -17.70 2.75 18.58
CA GLU A 86 -18.77 3.27 17.70
C GLU A 86 -18.32 3.38 16.23
N GLY A 87 -17.02 3.32 15.97
CA GLY A 87 -16.47 3.36 14.61
C GLY A 87 -16.61 2.03 13.88
N THR A 88 -16.43 2.09 12.56
CA THR A 88 -16.40 0.89 11.72
C THR A 88 -15.01 0.71 11.13
N VAL A 89 -14.45 -0.50 11.24
CA VAL A 89 -13.19 -0.88 10.60
C VAL A 89 -13.46 -2.01 9.60
N LEU A 90 -13.08 -1.79 8.36
CA LEU A 90 -13.10 -2.80 7.29
C LEU A 90 -11.67 -3.07 6.86
N GLY A 91 -11.32 -4.33 6.58
CA GLY A 91 -10.07 -4.71 5.92
C GLY A 91 -10.39 -5.39 4.61
N ALA A 92 -9.92 -4.86 3.48
CA ALA A 92 -10.09 -5.49 2.17
C ALA A 92 -8.75 -5.94 1.60
N ASP A 93 -8.69 -7.17 1.12
CA ASP A 93 -7.54 -7.69 0.39
C ASP A 93 -7.99 -8.57 -0.78
N LEU A 94 -7.22 -8.58 -1.85
CA LEU A 94 -7.47 -9.39 -3.03
C LEU A 94 -7.07 -10.86 -2.81
N THR A 95 -6.20 -11.15 -1.83
CA THR A 95 -5.54 -12.44 -1.62
C THR A 95 -6.21 -13.20 -0.48
N PRO A 96 -6.93 -14.31 -0.74
CA PRO A 96 -7.62 -15.08 0.29
C PRO A 96 -6.69 -15.53 1.43
N GLN A 97 -5.48 -15.99 1.08
CA GLN A 97 -4.49 -16.48 2.05
C GLN A 97 -4.02 -15.39 3.03
N MET A 98 -3.98 -14.14 2.59
CA MET A 98 -3.68 -13.00 3.48
C MET A 98 -4.79 -12.81 4.50
N LEU A 99 -6.06 -12.88 4.08
CA LEU A 99 -7.21 -12.78 4.98
C LEU A 99 -7.30 -13.97 5.94
N ASP A 100 -6.93 -15.17 5.49
CA ASP A 100 -6.86 -16.35 6.37
C ASP A 100 -5.77 -16.19 7.43
N ALA A 101 -4.60 -15.65 7.07
CA ALA A 101 -3.56 -15.32 8.04
C ALA A 101 -4.01 -14.21 9.02
N ALA A 102 -4.78 -13.22 8.56
CA ALA A 102 -5.37 -12.20 9.43
C ALA A 102 -6.33 -12.82 10.47
N ARG A 103 -7.19 -13.77 10.06
CA ARG A 103 -8.09 -14.52 10.97
C ARG A 103 -7.30 -15.37 11.97
N GLN A 104 -6.29 -16.10 11.50
CA GLN A 104 -5.43 -16.90 12.37
C GLN A 104 -4.71 -16.06 13.42
N ALA A 105 -4.39 -14.81 13.09
CA ALA A 105 -3.82 -13.83 14.03
C ALA A 105 -4.88 -13.13 14.92
N GLY A 106 -6.17 -13.50 14.83
CA GLY A 106 -7.28 -12.92 15.61
C GLY A 106 -7.61 -11.47 15.25
N ARG A 107 -7.17 -10.98 14.07
CA ARG A 107 -7.34 -9.57 13.67
C ARG A 107 -8.71 -9.26 13.09
N ASP A 108 -9.50 -10.28 12.76
CA ASP A 108 -10.92 -10.18 12.41
C ASP A 108 -11.78 -9.71 13.59
N ALA A 109 -11.32 -9.86 14.83
CA ALA A 109 -11.95 -9.25 16.01
C ALA A 109 -11.83 -7.70 16.01
N GLN A 110 -10.92 -7.13 15.22
CA GLN A 110 -10.69 -5.68 15.14
C GLN A 110 -11.47 -5.01 14.00
N GLY A 111 -11.94 -5.78 13.03
CA GLY A 111 -12.68 -5.26 11.87
C GLY A 111 -13.18 -6.36 10.95
N THR A 112 -14.15 -6.03 10.11
CA THR A 112 -14.71 -6.96 9.12
C THR A 112 -13.75 -7.15 7.95
N LEU A 113 -13.38 -8.40 7.65
CA LEU A 113 -12.52 -8.75 6.53
C LEU A 113 -13.34 -9.00 5.26
N LEU A 114 -12.92 -8.40 4.15
CA LEU A 114 -13.55 -8.50 2.83
C LEU A 114 -12.55 -9.03 1.80
N LEU A 115 -12.92 -10.08 1.09
CA LEU A 115 -12.18 -10.48 -0.11
C LEU A 115 -12.63 -9.58 -1.27
N ALA A 116 -11.80 -8.60 -1.61
CA ALA A 116 -12.17 -7.59 -2.61
C ALA A 116 -10.93 -6.96 -3.27
N ASP A 117 -11.11 -6.54 -4.52
CA ASP A 117 -10.16 -5.72 -5.25
C ASP A 117 -10.31 -4.24 -4.83
N ALA A 118 -9.20 -3.62 -4.39
CA ALA A 118 -9.18 -2.21 -4.02
C ALA A 118 -9.52 -1.26 -5.21
N ALA A 119 -9.39 -1.74 -6.44
CA ALA A 119 -9.80 -1.00 -7.64
C ALA A 119 -11.30 -1.20 -7.99
N ARG A 120 -12.01 -2.08 -7.26
CA ARG A 120 -13.44 -2.37 -7.46
C ARG A 120 -14.10 -2.85 -6.18
N LEU A 121 -14.31 -1.95 -5.25
CA LEU A 121 -14.83 -2.25 -3.92
C LEU A 121 -16.36 -2.46 -3.93
N PRO A 122 -16.88 -3.48 -3.22
CA PRO A 122 -18.32 -3.73 -3.09
C PRO A 122 -18.97 -2.77 -2.06
N LEU A 123 -18.62 -1.50 -2.14
CA LEU A 123 -19.09 -0.45 -1.24
C LEU A 123 -19.82 0.64 -2.01
N ARG A 124 -20.83 1.24 -1.39
CA ARG A 124 -21.53 2.40 -1.96
C ARG A 124 -20.61 3.62 -2.01
N ALA A 125 -20.89 4.55 -2.92
CA ALA A 125 -20.23 5.84 -2.95
C ALA A 125 -20.41 6.58 -1.63
N ALA A 126 -19.36 7.27 -1.17
CA ALA A 126 -19.34 8.07 0.06
C ALA A 126 -19.74 7.29 1.33
N ALA A 127 -19.53 5.98 1.36
CA ALA A 127 -19.83 5.12 2.50
C ALA A 127 -18.83 5.27 3.65
N LEU A 128 -17.63 5.75 3.37
CA LEU A 128 -16.50 5.80 4.31
C LEU A 128 -16.10 7.24 4.64
N ASP A 129 -15.51 7.42 5.81
CA ASP A 129 -14.89 8.66 6.26
C ASP A 129 -13.41 8.70 5.89
N ALA A 130 -12.75 7.51 5.86
CA ALA A 130 -11.32 7.42 5.57
C ALA A 130 -10.93 6.07 4.94
N VAL A 131 -9.78 6.09 4.24
CA VAL A 131 -9.07 4.89 3.77
C VAL A 131 -7.62 4.97 4.24
N PHE A 132 -7.12 3.88 4.83
CA PHE A 132 -5.71 3.63 5.08
C PHE A 132 -5.23 2.59 4.09
N ALA A 133 -4.08 2.80 3.45
CA ALA A 133 -3.54 1.88 2.45
C ALA A 133 -2.03 1.70 2.64
N SER A 134 -1.64 0.58 3.22
CA SER A 134 -0.24 0.25 3.45
C SER A 134 0.33 -0.60 2.32
N GLY A 135 1.38 -0.11 1.65
CA GLY A 135 2.06 -0.83 0.57
C GLY A 135 1.26 -0.99 -0.73
N LEU A 136 0.00 -0.60 -0.76
CA LEU A 136 -0.95 -0.90 -1.84
C LEU A 136 -0.59 -0.28 -3.20
N ILE A 137 -0.24 1.02 -3.22
CA ILE A 137 -0.19 1.80 -4.48
C ILE A 137 0.74 1.20 -5.54
N ALA A 138 1.85 0.58 -5.12
CA ALA A 138 2.82 -0.05 -6.02
C ALA A 138 2.33 -1.39 -6.61
N HIS A 139 1.25 -1.94 -6.08
CA HIS A 139 0.67 -3.24 -6.50
C HIS A 139 -0.64 -3.09 -7.28
N LEU A 140 -1.12 -1.86 -7.47
CA LEU A 140 -2.29 -1.59 -8.31
C LEU A 140 -1.88 -1.66 -9.79
N PRO A 141 -2.52 -2.49 -10.63
CA PRO A 141 -2.24 -2.55 -12.06
C PRO A 141 -2.46 -1.21 -12.77
N ALA A 142 -3.40 -0.41 -12.28
CA ALA A 142 -3.71 0.92 -12.75
C ALA A 142 -3.89 1.88 -11.56
N PRO A 143 -2.81 2.47 -11.01
CA PRO A 143 -2.85 3.27 -9.79
C PRO A 143 -3.89 4.39 -9.80
N ALA A 144 -4.04 5.11 -10.92
CA ALA A 144 -5.03 6.16 -11.06
C ALA A 144 -6.48 5.62 -10.97
N ALA A 145 -6.75 4.44 -11.50
CA ALA A 145 -8.08 3.81 -11.41
C ALA A 145 -8.38 3.38 -9.97
N GLY A 146 -7.42 2.74 -9.30
CA GLY A 146 -7.56 2.37 -7.89
C GLY A 146 -7.78 3.58 -6.99
N LEU A 147 -7.00 4.65 -7.15
CA LEU A 147 -7.18 5.88 -6.39
C LEU A 147 -8.54 6.54 -6.64
N ARG A 148 -9.08 6.50 -7.88
CA ARG A 148 -10.46 6.97 -8.17
C ARG A 148 -11.52 6.11 -7.48
N GLU A 149 -11.32 4.80 -7.42
CA GLU A 149 -12.23 3.91 -6.69
C GLU A 149 -12.21 4.18 -5.19
N LEU A 150 -11.03 4.38 -4.59
CA LEU A 150 -10.92 4.82 -3.20
C LEU A 150 -11.61 6.18 -2.98
N ALA A 151 -11.49 7.12 -3.94
CA ALA A 151 -12.21 8.40 -3.88
C ALA A 151 -13.72 8.21 -3.98
N ARG A 152 -14.22 7.27 -4.78
CA ARG A 152 -15.65 6.99 -4.92
C ARG A 152 -16.27 6.55 -3.59
N VAL A 153 -15.60 5.67 -2.85
CA VAL A 153 -16.15 5.11 -1.61
C VAL A 153 -16.00 6.03 -0.39
N VAL A 154 -15.08 6.98 -0.43
CA VAL A 154 -14.88 7.96 0.64
C VAL A 154 -15.77 9.19 0.41
N ARG A 155 -16.39 9.77 1.44
CA ARG A 155 -17.17 11.02 1.35
C ARG A 155 -16.31 12.23 0.99
N ALA A 156 -16.90 13.28 0.48
CA ALA A 156 -16.23 14.58 0.28
C ALA A 156 -15.62 15.08 1.59
N GLY A 157 -14.38 15.55 1.55
CA GLY A 157 -13.60 15.96 2.72
C GLY A 157 -13.11 14.81 3.59
N GLY A 158 -13.39 13.54 3.21
CA GLY A 158 -12.80 12.35 3.86
C GLY A 158 -11.33 12.19 3.48
N ARG A 159 -10.63 11.26 4.08
CA ARG A 159 -9.16 11.19 4.08
C ARG A 159 -8.63 9.88 3.48
N LEU A 160 -7.46 9.96 2.88
CA LEU A 160 -6.66 8.82 2.41
C LEU A 160 -5.26 8.91 3.04
N ALA A 161 -4.78 7.82 3.63
CA ALA A 161 -3.36 7.65 3.97
C ALA A 161 -2.74 6.61 3.05
N LEU A 162 -1.64 6.95 2.40
CA LEU A 162 -0.74 6.02 1.73
C LEU A 162 0.49 5.85 2.63
N PHE A 163 0.71 4.64 3.10
CA PHE A 163 1.73 4.33 4.11
C PHE A 163 2.65 3.19 3.67
N HIS A 164 3.88 3.21 4.17
CA HIS A 164 4.79 2.07 4.16
C HIS A 164 5.71 2.13 5.39
N PRO A 165 5.86 1.03 6.18
CA PRO A 165 6.67 1.01 7.40
C PRO A 165 8.17 1.06 7.15
N VAL A 166 8.60 1.17 5.91
CA VAL A 166 9.99 1.32 5.49
C VAL A 166 10.08 2.50 4.54
N GLY A 167 11.07 3.36 4.73
CA GLY A 167 11.34 4.49 3.84
C GLY A 167 11.67 4.03 2.41
N ARG A 168 11.39 4.88 1.43
CA ARG A 168 11.51 4.53 -0.01
C ARG A 168 12.91 4.06 -0.41
N ALA A 169 13.96 4.76 0.05
CA ALA A 169 15.35 4.39 -0.23
C ALA A 169 15.70 3.03 0.37
N ALA A 170 15.37 2.81 1.65
CA ALA A 170 15.61 1.55 2.32
C ALA A 170 14.81 0.40 1.69
N LEU A 171 13.58 0.67 1.25
CA LEU A 171 12.77 -0.34 0.54
C LEU A 171 13.37 -0.70 -0.82
N ALA A 172 13.80 0.28 -1.60
CA ALA A 172 14.46 0.06 -2.88
C ALA A 172 15.74 -0.78 -2.69
N ALA A 173 16.58 -0.41 -1.73
CA ALA A 173 17.79 -1.14 -1.39
C ALA A 173 17.51 -2.60 -0.96
N ARG A 174 16.50 -2.84 -0.13
CA ARG A 174 16.07 -4.20 0.26
C ARG A 174 15.62 -5.06 -0.94
N GLN A 175 15.13 -4.41 -2.00
CA GLN A 175 14.70 -5.05 -3.25
C GLN A 175 15.81 -5.12 -4.30
N GLY A 176 17.06 -4.72 -3.95
CA GLY A 176 18.20 -4.68 -4.87
C GLY A 176 18.04 -3.64 -5.99
N ARG A 177 17.23 -2.61 -5.78
CA ARG A 177 16.95 -1.53 -6.74
C ARG A 177 17.45 -0.18 -6.23
N GLU A 178 17.74 0.72 -7.13
CA GLU A 178 17.94 2.14 -6.82
C GLU A 178 16.60 2.88 -6.90
N LEU A 179 16.50 4.02 -6.19
CA LEU A 179 15.38 4.93 -6.36
C LEU A 179 15.46 5.56 -7.75
N THR A 180 14.38 5.42 -8.49
CA THR A 180 14.26 6.05 -9.81
C THR A 180 13.39 7.31 -9.73
N PRO A 181 13.56 8.29 -10.67
CA PRO A 181 12.73 9.50 -10.69
C PRO A 181 11.24 9.24 -10.89
N ASP A 182 10.86 8.09 -11.46
CA ASP A 182 9.50 7.65 -11.76
C ASP A 182 8.81 6.85 -10.62
N ASP A 183 9.48 6.70 -9.45
CA ASP A 183 8.82 6.09 -8.28
C ASP A 183 7.50 6.81 -7.96
N LEU A 184 6.39 6.10 -8.04
CA LEU A 184 5.04 6.62 -7.79
C LEU A 184 4.87 7.28 -6.42
N ARG A 185 5.70 6.91 -5.43
CA ARG A 185 5.67 7.49 -4.08
C ARG A 185 6.53 8.74 -3.95
N ALA A 186 7.30 9.13 -4.98
CA ALA A 186 7.97 10.42 -5.00
C ALA A 186 6.93 11.54 -5.05
N GLU A 187 7.12 12.60 -4.26
CA GLU A 187 6.10 13.65 -4.13
C GLU A 187 5.72 14.27 -5.49
N HIS A 188 6.71 14.51 -6.35
CA HIS A 188 6.50 15.10 -7.68
C HIS A 188 5.67 14.21 -8.64
N ASN A 189 5.67 12.88 -8.43
CA ASN A 189 4.82 11.93 -9.17
C ASN A 189 3.48 11.70 -8.45
N LEU A 190 3.52 11.57 -7.13
CA LEU A 190 2.34 11.26 -6.33
C LEU A 190 1.31 12.40 -6.32
N ARG A 191 1.77 13.65 -6.20
CA ARG A 191 0.90 14.83 -6.13
C ARG A 191 0.01 14.98 -7.37
N PRO A 192 0.52 14.97 -8.62
CA PRO A 192 -0.34 15.02 -9.81
C PRO A 192 -1.22 13.77 -9.96
N LEU A 193 -0.74 12.58 -9.60
CA LEU A 193 -1.52 11.34 -9.64
C LEU A 193 -2.73 11.42 -8.70
N LEU A 194 -2.56 11.87 -7.47
CA LEU A 194 -3.62 12.10 -6.51
C LEU A 194 -4.61 13.16 -7.02
N ALA A 195 -4.09 14.30 -7.51
CA ALA A 195 -4.91 15.38 -8.04
C ALA A 195 -5.80 14.94 -9.19
N GLY A 196 -5.27 14.14 -10.14
CA GLY A 196 -6.03 13.56 -11.26
C GLY A 196 -6.98 12.43 -10.86
N SER A 197 -6.94 11.98 -9.60
CA SER A 197 -7.76 10.89 -9.06
C SER A 197 -8.77 11.35 -8.00
N GLY A 198 -8.99 12.67 -7.85
CA GLY A 198 -9.99 13.24 -6.94
C GLY A 198 -9.48 13.52 -5.51
N TRP A 199 -8.16 13.52 -5.30
CA TRP A 199 -7.53 13.76 -4.01
C TRP A 199 -6.69 15.03 -4.03
N GLU A 200 -6.54 15.64 -2.87
CA GLU A 200 -5.60 16.75 -2.61
C GLU A 200 -4.58 16.30 -1.56
N LEU A 201 -3.31 16.27 -1.92
CA LEU A 201 -2.22 15.91 -1.00
C LEU A 201 -2.02 17.04 0.01
N VAL A 202 -2.26 16.74 1.31
CA VAL A 202 -2.18 17.71 2.41
C VAL A 202 -0.96 17.52 3.32
N SER A 203 -0.42 16.30 3.38
CA SER A 203 0.80 16.01 4.13
C SER A 203 1.63 14.96 3.39
N TYR A 204 2.94 15.15 3.43
CA TYR A 204 3.90 14.21 2.83
C TYR A 204 5.12 14.10 3.74
N ALA A 205 5.33 12.91 4.29
CA ALA A 205 6.49 12.58 5.10
C ALA A 205 7.27 11.44 4.44
N TYR A 206 8.48 11.75 4.05
CA TYR A 206 9.47 10.78 3.60
C TYR A 206 10.63 10.78 4.59
N LEU A 207 10.70 9.72 5.40
CA LEU A 207 11.77 9.49 6.38
C LEU A 207 12.49 8.19 6.01
N ASP A 208 13.72 8.00 6.52
CA ASP A 208 14.49 6.79 6.26
C ASP A 208 13.78 5.52 6.72
N ASN A 209 12.98 5.62 7.79
CA ASN A 209 12.29 4.50 8.42
C ASN A 209 10.80 4.38 8.05
N ARG A 210 10.22 5.33 7.29
CA ARG A 210 8.82 5.24 6.84
C ARG A 210 8.49 6.19 5.70
N PHE A 211 7.39 5.88 5.02
CA PHE A 211 6.71 6.76 4.09
C PHE A 211 5.26 6.96 4.56
N LEU A 212 4.77 8.20 4.58
CA LEU A 212 3.37 8.52 4.84
C LEU A 212 2.96 9.73 4.00
N ALA A 213 1.91 9.57 3.21
CA ALA A 213 1.26 10.66 2.48
C ALA A 213 -0.22 10.69 2.85
N VAL A 214 -0.72 11.84 3.27
CA VAL A 214 -2.13 12.04 3.61
C VAL A 214 -2.77 12.96 2.58
N ALA A 215 -3.91 12.54 2.07
CA ALA A 215 -4.70 13.30 1.12
C ALA A 215 -6.15 13.46 1.59
N VAL A 216 -6.82 14.51 1.12
CA VAL A 216 -8.23 14.78 1.38
C VAL A 216 -9.00 14.64 0.06
N ARG A 217 -10.17 13.98 0.10
CA ARG A 217 -11.05 13.88 -1.06
C ARG A 217 -11.62 15.26 -1.40
N ARG A 218 -11.43 15.68 -2.66
CA ARG A 218 -12.02 16.92 -3.19
C ARG A 218 -13.55 16.83 -3.21
N ARG A 219 -14.18 18.00 -3.15
CA ARG A 219 -15.64 18.14 -3.26
C ARG A 219 -16.13 17.86 -4.68
#